data_280d81e153a54793cf19d8e1a6d047d0
#
_entry.id   280d81e153a54793cf19d8e1a6d047d0
#
_cell.length_a   1.000
_cell.length_b   1.000
_cell.length_c   1.000
_cell.angle_alpha   90.00
_cell.angle_beta   90.00
_cell.angle_gamma   90.00
#
_symmetry.space_group_name_H-M   'P 1'
#
loop_
_entity.id
_entity.type
_entity.pdbx_description
1 polymer ?
#
loop_
_entity_poly.entity_id
_entity_poly.type
_entity_poly.pdbx_seq_one_letter_code
_entity_poly.pdbx_strand_id
1 'polypeptide(L)'
;KHDNGERDSFEPDNDFFVEMDYDGYHPRLIGDIVDYQFDGNVHTTLAEIYFKSKKITPAQYKESKTLTFKQIYGGIDKANLHHPFFSKTQQFIDIIWEEFNKKGEVKCGSYTITKKDHPKIHSQKLFNYYIQATETETNIRKMKIIQDYLKTKQTRLVLYIYDAFVFDVSKSDGKQTLIELQSILNDKFPVKLKIGTHYGALN
;
A
#
# COMPACT_ATOMS: atom_id res chain seq x y z
N LYS A 1 9.65 18.27 -1.31
CA LYS A 1 9.19 18.34 0.09
C LYS A 1 10.33 18.94 0.88
N HIS A 2 10.16 20.13 1.42
CA HIS A 2 11.10 20.70 2.37
C HIS A 2 10.83 20.03 3.71
N ASP A 3 11.63 19.04 4.07
CA ASP A 3 11.76 18.56 5.43
C ASP A 3 12.62 19.60 6.15
N ASN A 4 12.02 20.40 7.01
CA ASN A 4 12.73 21.41 7.80
C ASN A 4 13.47 20.82 9.01
N GLY A 5 13.82 19.53 8.98
CA GLY A 5 14.42 18.83 10.11
C GLY A 5 13.44 18.48 11.24
N GLU A 6 12.15 18.76 11.06
CA GLU A 6 11.11 18.43 12.05
C GLU A 6 11.06 16.93 12.37
N ARG A 7 11.31 16.08 11.37
CA ARG A 7 11.35 14.63 11.54
C ARG A 7 12.52 14.16 12.42
N ASP A 8 13.60 14.91 12.46
CA ASP A 8 14.79 14.58 13.25
C ASP A 8 14.54 14.79 14.74
N SER A 9 13.53 15.58 15.11
CA SER A 9 13.12 15.82 16.49
C SER A 9 12.31 14.69 17.11
N PHE A 10 11.85 13.73 16.31
CA PHE A 10 11.13 12.56 16.82
C PHE A 10 12.14 11.44 17.08
N GLU A 11 12.43 11.22 18.35
CA GLU A 11 13.32 10.16 18.85
C GLU A 11 12.50 9.01 19.45
N PRO A 12 13.02 7.76 19.43
CA PRO A 12 12.37 6.65 20.10
C PRO A 12 12.48 6.76 21.63
N ASP A 13 11.47 6.32 22.34
CA ASP A 13 11.53 6.13 23.80
C ASP A 13 12.43 4.93 24.18
N ASN A 14 12.51 3.94 23.27
CA ASN A 14 13.35 2.75 23.40
C ASN A 14 14.71 2.96 22.71
N ASP A 15 15.16 2.01 21.92
CA ASP A 15 16.52 2.02 21.36
C ASP A 15 16.61 2.60 19.95
N PHE A 16 15.60 2.35 19.10
CA PHE A 16 15.59 2.81 17.70
C PHE A 16 14.22 2.62 17.06
N PHE A 17 13.98 3.35 15.96
CA PHE A 17 12.82 3.12 15.09
C PHE A 17 13.10 2.06 14.02
N VAL A 18 12.06 1.28 13.73
CA VAL A 18 11.98 0.42 12.53
C VAL A 18 10.74 0.78 11.74
N GLU A 19 10.91 1.18 10.49
CA GLU A 19 9.82 1.30 9.51
C GLU A 19 9.71 0.01 8.71
N MET A 20 8.51 -0.53 8.63
CA MET A 20 8.15 -1.65 7.75
C MET A 20 7.14 -1.13 6.73
N ASP A 21 7.57 -0.98 5.47
CA ASP A 21 6.84 -0.36 4.37
C ASP A 21 6.59 -1.38 3.26
N TYR A 22 5.35 -1.50 2.78
CA TYR A 22 5.03 -2.45 1.73
C TYR A 22 5.66 -2.08 0.39
N ASP A 23 6.23 -3.06 -0.30
CA ASP A 23 6.81 -2.87 -1.62
C ASP A 23 5.75 -2.89 -2.72
N GLY A 24 5.33 -1.71 -3.17
CA GLY A 24 4.33 -1.56 -4.21
C GLY A 24 2.93 -2.00 -3.79
N TYR A 25 2.48 -1.53 -2.62
CA TYR A 25 1.26 -1.99 -1.97
C TYR A 25 0.02 -1.90 -2.86
N HIS A 26 -0.33 -0.70 -3.35
CA HIS A 26 -1.55 -0.53 -4.13
C HIS A 26 -1.60 -1.37 -5.43
N PRO A 27 -0.56 -1.42 -6.27
CA PRO A 27 -0.57 -2.33 -7.41
C PRO A 27 -0.72 -3.80 -7.02
N ARG A 28 -0.10 -4.24 -5.92
CA ARG A 28 -0.25 -5.62 -5.42
C ARG A 28 -1.64 -5.90 -4.88
N LEU A 29 -2.21 -4.96 -4.12
CA LEU A 29 -3.57 -5.05 -3.60
C LEU A 29 -4.59 -5.13 -4.75
N ILE A 30 -4.43 -4.29 -5.78
CA ILE A 30 -5.24 -4.35 -7.00
C ILE A 30 -5.03 -5.68 -7.70
N GLY A 31 -3.78 -6.12 -7.87
CA GLY A 31 -3.46 -7.40 -8.47
C GLY A 31 -4.18 -8.57 -7.77
N ASP A 32 -4.18 -8.56 -6.45
CA ASP A 32 -4.90 -9.55 -5.65
C ASP A 32 -6.43 -9.54 -5.90
N ILE A 33 -7.02 -8.34 -5.94
CA ILE A 33 -8.46 -8.18 -6.21
C ILE A 33 -8.83 -8.70 -7.61
N VAL A 34 -7.96 -8.49 -8.62
CA VAL A 34 -8.25 -8.84 -10.02
C VAL A 34 -7.59 -10.14 -10.45
N ASP A 35 -7.09 -10.94 -9.51
CA ASP A 35 -6.38 -12.19 -9.78
C ASP A 35 -5.22 -12.01 -10.78
N TYR A 36 -4.31 -11.08 -10.46
CA TYR A 36 -3.08 -10.84 -11.18
C TYR A 36 -1.89 -10.79 -10.20
N GLN A 37 -0.89 -11.62 -10.43
CA GLN A 37 0.32 -11.66 -9.61
C GLN A 37 1.49 -10.99 -10.31
N PHE A 38 2.23 -10.17 -9.57
CA PHE A 38 3.48 -9.57 -10.03
C PHE A 38 4.65 -10.49 -9.67
N ASP A 39 5.41 -10.87 -10.69
CA ASP A 39 6.69 -11.57 -10.49
C ASP A 39 7.78 -10.54 -10.17
N GLY A 40 8.32 -10.58 -8.95
CA GLY A 40 9.39 -9.71 -8.50
C GLY A 40 8.95 -8.27 -8.18
N ASN A 41 9.77 -7.30 -8.60
CA ASN A 41 9.55 -5.89 -8.28
C ASN A 41 8.46 -5.27 -9.17
N VAL A 42 7.36 -4.85 -8.56
CA VAL A 42 6.18 -4.26 -9.23
C VAL A 42 6.56 -3.10 -10.14
N HIS A 43 7.37 -2.16 -9.64
CA HIS A 43 7.68 -0.95 -10.40
C HIS A 43 8.62 -1.23 -11.59
N THR A 44 9.47 -2.24 -11.49
CA THR A 44 10.27 -2.71 -12.63
C THR A 44 9.38 -3.34 -13.68
N THR A 45 8.47 -4.24 -13.30
CA THR A 45 7.50 -4.86 -14.21
C THR A 45 6.65 -3.82 -14.93
N LEU A 46 6.12 -2.85 -14.19
CA LEU A 46 5.31 -1.78 -14.78
C LEU A 46 6.13 -0.83 -15.67
N ALA A 47 7.39 -0.56 -15.30
CA ALA A 47 8.30 0.21 -16.15
C ALA A 47 8.58 -0.50 -17.49
N GLU A 48 8.78 -1.82 -17.46
CA GLU A 48 8.96 -2.60 -18.69
C GLU A 48 7.76 -2.48 -19.65
N ILE A 49 6.55 -2.40 -19.10
CA ILE A 49 5.31 -2.21 -19.88
C ILE A 49 5.29 -0.81 -20.50
N TYR A 50 5.50 0.24 -19.69
CA TYR A 50 5.41 1.62 -20.14
C TYR A 50 6.49 1.98 -21.17
N PHE A 51 7.72 1.53 -20.94
CA PHE A 51 8.88 1.87 -21.78
C PHE A 51 9.20 0.81 -22.85
N LYS A 52 8.43 -0.30 -22.89
CA LYS A 52 8.62 -1.41 -23.83
C LYS A 52 10.07 -1.91 -23.89
N SER A 53 10.71 -1.98 -22.71
CA SER A 53 12.14 -2.33 -22.57
C SER A 53 12.36 -3.22 -21.36
N LYS A 54 13.24 -4.22 -21.51
CA LYS A 54 13.71 -5.05 -20.40
C LYS A 54 14.85 -4.41 -19.59
N LYS A 55 15.47 -3.35 -20.17
CA LYS A 55 16.52 -2.59 -19.49
C LYS A 55 15.93 -1.27 -19.01
N ILE A 56 15.66 -1.19 -17.71
CA ILE A 56 15.04 -0.04 -17.06
C ILE A 56 16.12 0.79 -16.36
N THR A 57 16.21 2.06 -16.73
CA THR A 57 17.09 3.02 -16.07
C THR A 57 16.49 3.49 -14.73
N PRO A 58 17.30 4.01 -13.78
CA PRO A 58 16.79 4.59 -12.54
C PRO A 58 15.75 5.70 -12.76
N ALA A 59 15.92 6.51 -13.81
CA ALA A 59 14.96 7.56 -14.17
C ALA A 59 13.62 6.95 -14.61
N GLN A 60 13.63 5.96 -15.50
CA GLN A 60 12.43 5.24 -15.93
C GLN A 60 11.74 4.51 -14.78
N TYR A 61 12.50 3.91 -13.85
CA TYR A 61 11.96 3.31 -12.64
C TYR A 61 11.20 4.34 -11.78
N LYS A 62 11.79 5.54 -11.58
CA LYS A 62 11.13 6.62 -10.83
C LYS A 62 9.88 7.13 -11.55
N GLU A 63 9.96 7.30 -12.87
CA GLU A 63 8.85 7.75 -13.71
C GLU A 63 7.70 6.72 -13.71
N SER A 64 8.02 5.42 -13.76
CA SER A 64 7.00 4.35 -13.74
C SER A 64 6.12 4.41 -12.50
N LYS A 65 6.65 4.80 -11.34
CA LYS A 65 5.84 5.01 -10.13
C LYS A 65 4.78 6.10 -10.35
N THR A 66 5.19 7.24 -10.89
CA THR A 66 4.27 8.36 -11.17
C THR A 66 3.22 7.96 -12.22
N LEU A 67 3.63 7.28 -13.28
CA LEU A 67 2.73 6.77 -14.31
C LEU A 67 1.73 5.76 -13.74
N THR A 68 2.19 4.85 -12.90
CA THR A 68 1.33 3.85 -12.25
C THR A 68 0.25 4.51 -11.40
N PHE A 69 0.62 5.47 -10.56
CA PHE A 69 -0.36 6.18 -9.75
C PHE A 69 -1.34 6.99 -10.62
N LYS A 70 -0.86 7.60 -11.71
CA LYS A 70 -1.74 8.27 -12.68
C LYS A 70 -2.73 7.31 -13.31
N GLN A 71 -2.30 6.10 -13.71
CA GLN A 71 -3.17 5.06 -14.27
C GLN A 71 -4.20 4.57 -13.24
N ILE A 72 -3.75 4.25 -12.04
CA ILE A 72 -4.60 3.68 -10.98
C ILE A 72 -5.64 4.71 -10.50
N TYR A 73 -5.22 5.96 -10.26
CA TYR A 73 -6.09 6.96 -9.65
C TYR A 73 -6.74 7.93 -10.64
N GLY A 74 -6.15 8.14 -11.79
CA GLY A 74 -6.64 9.06 -12.82
C GLY A 74 -7.42 8.40 -13.96
N GLY A 75 -7.28 7.07 -14.09
CA GLY A 75 -7.88 6.29 -15.16
C GLY A 75 -6.85 5.61 -16.06
N ILE A 76 -7.18 4.42 -16.53
CA ILE A 76 -6.27 3.57 -17.30
C ILE A 76 -6.27 4.01 -18.76
N ASP A 77 -5.10 4.34 -19.29
CA ASP A 77 -4.93 4.69 -20.71
C ASP A 77 -5.23 3.48 -21.59
N LYS A 78 -5.95 3.70 -22.68
CA LYS A 78 -6.28 2.65 -23.66
C LYS A 78 -5.05 1.92 -24.19
N ALA A 79 -3.93 2.62 -24.33
CA ALA A 79 -2.66 2.05 -24.76
C ALA A 79 -2.12 0.96 -23.81
N ASN A 80 -2.52 0.95 -22.53
CA ASN A 80 -2.08 -0.04 -21.56
C ASN A 80 -3.03 -1.22 -21.37
N LEU A 81 -4.26 -1.15 -21.93
CA LEU A 81 -5.27 -2.21 -21.79
C LEU A 81 -4.88 -3.54 -22.47
N HIS A 82 -3.83 -3.57 -23.29
CA HIS A 82 -3.29 -4.82 -23.83
C HIS A 82 -2.58 -5.67 -22.74
N HIS A 83 -2.19 -5.07 -21.62
CA HIS A 83 -1.54 -5.78 -20.53
C HIS A 83 -2.58 -6.33 -19.53
N PRO A 84 -2.45 -7.62 -19.11
CA PRO A 84 -3.46 -8.29 -18.29
C PRO A 84 -3.78 -7.57 -16.97
N PHE A 85 -2.81 -6.97 -16.30
CA PHE A 85 -3.03 -6.19 -15.08
C PHE A 85 -4.01 -5.03 -15.33
N PHE A 86 -3.76 -4.23 -16.36
CA PHE A 86 -4.59 -3.05 -16.64
C PHE A 86 -5.95 -3.44 -17.20
N SER A 87 -6.03 -4.47 -18.07
CA SER A 87 -7.32 -4.90 -18.60
C SER A 87 -8.22 -5.51 -17.52
N LYS A 88 -7.68 -6.35 -16.65
CA LYS A 88 -8.43 -6.90 -15.51
C LYS A 88 -8.86 -5.82 -14.52
N THR A 89 -7.98 -4.83 -14.27
CA THR A 89 -8.31 -3.68 -13.41
C THR A 89 -9.45 -2.87 -14.01
N GLN A 90 -9.43 -2.59 -15.33
CA GLN A 90 -10.51 -1.87 -15.98
C GLN A 90 -11.82 -2.65 -15.92
N GLN A 91 -11.79 -3.95 -16.19
CA GLN A 91 -12.98 -4.82 -16.07
C GLN A 91 -13.56 -4.77 -14.64
N PHE A 92 -12.72 -4.80 -13.62
CA PHE A 92 -13.19 -4.69 -12.25
C PHE A 92 -13.82 -3.33 -11.96
N ILE A 93 -13.22 -2.23 -12.46
CA ILE A 93 -13.81 -0.87 -12.36
C ILE A 93 -15.21 -0.85 -12.99
N ASP A 94 -15.36 -1.43 -14.16
CA ASP A 94 -16.63 -1.48 -14.89
C ASP A 94 -17.68 -2.30 -14.10
N ILE A 95 -17.29 -3.46 -13.56
CA ILE A 95 -18.17 -4.32 -12.74
C ILE A 95 -18.68 -3.59 -11.50
N ILE A 96 -17.79 -3.00 -10.69
CA ILE A 96 -18.23 -2.28 -9.48
C ILE A 96 -19.04 -1.04 -9.80
N TRP A 97 -18.77 -0.39 -10.95
CA TRP A 97 -19.55 0.75 -11.40
C TRP A 97 -20.97 0.37 -11.83
N GLU A 98 -21.13 -0.74 -12.57
CA GLU A 98 -22.45 -1.28 -12.92
C GLU A 98 -23.25 -1.69 -11.67
N GLU A 99 -22.60 -2.37 -10.71
CA GLU A 99 -23.22 -2.75 -9.44
C GLU A 99 -23.70 -1.51 -8.67
N PHE A 100 -22.83 -0.50 -8.55
CA PHE A 100 -23.14 0.76 -7.86
C PHE A 100 -24.31 1.50 -8.51
N ASN A 101 -24.37 1.56 -9.84
CA ASN A 101 -25.48 2.19 -10.53
C ASN A 101 -26.80 1.43 -10.37
N LYS A 102 -26.74 0.10 -10.32
CA LYS A 102 -27.92 -0.77 -10.19
C LYS A 102 -28.46 -0.80 -8.75
N LYS A 103 -27.58 -0.92 -7.75
CA LYS A 103 -27.96 -1.11 -6.35
C LYS A 103 -27.94 0.17 -5.53
N GLY A 104 -27.25 1.22 -5.99
CA GLY A 104 -26.99 2.44 -5.24
C GLY A 104 -25.87 2.31 -4.20
N GLU A 105 -25.23 1.14 -4.14
CA GLU A 105 -24.15 0.86 -3.20
C GLU A 105 -23.18 -0.23 -3.73
N VAL A 106 -21.96 -0.24 -3.20
CA VAL A 106 -20.96 -1.30 -3.38
C VAL A 106 -20.34 -1.63 -2.03
N LYS A 107 -20.24 -2.93 -1.72
CA LYS A 107 -19.55 -3.43 -0.53
C LYS A 107 -18.07 -3.65 -0.81
N CYS A 108 -17.25 -3.26 0.16
CA CYS A 108 -15.80 -3.39 0.13
C CYS A 108 -15.38 -3.86 1.54
N GLY A 109 -15.29 -5.18 1.71
CA GLY A 109 -15.09 -5.80 3.02
C GLY A 109 -16.23 -5.48 3.99
N SER A 110 -15.90 -4.88 5.13
CA SER A 110 -16.88 -4.42 6.14
C SER A 110 -17.45 -3.03 5.84
N TYR A 111 -16.91 -2.31 4.85
CA TYR A 111 -17.35 -0.98 4.47
C TYR A 111 -18.33 -1.02 3.28
N THR A 112 -19.26 -0.06 3.22
CA THR A 112 -20.20 0.10 2.10
C THR A 112 -20.11 1.52 1.57
N ILE A 113 -19.84 1.67 0.27
CA ILE A 113 -19.84 2.95 -0.42
C ILE A 113 -21.23 3.16 -1.01
N THR A 114 -21.94 4.23 -0.61
CA THR A 114 -23.32 4.47 -1.04
C THR A 114 -23.44 5.67 -1.98
N LYS A 115 -24.42 5.63 -2.88
CA LYS A 115 -24.76 6.76 -3.75
C LYS A 115 -25.33 7.94 -2.96
N LYS A 116 -25.95 7.66 -1.80
CA LYS A 116 -26.47 8.69 -0.89
C LYS A 116 -25.33 9.57 -0.36
N ASP A 117 -24.23 8.96 0.06
CA ASP A 117 -23.07 9.68 0.62
C ASP A 117 -22.21 10.31 -0.47
N HIS A 118 -22.26 9.76 -1.69
CA HIS A 118 -21.45 10.16 -2.83
C HIS A 118 -22.26 10.40 -4.11
N PRO A 119 -23.19 11.37 -4.15
CA PRO A 119 -24.16 11.52 -5.25
C PRO A 119 -23.52 11.89 -6.62
N LYS A 120 -22.30 12.45 -6.61
CA LYS A 120 -21.56 12.88 -7.81
C LYS A 120 -20.31 12.04 -8.08
N ILE A 121 -20.23 10.83 -7.51
CA ILE A 121 -19.09 9.95 -7.74
C ILE A 121 -19.10 9.44 -9.19
N HIS A 122 -17.93 9.22 -9.76
CA HIS A 122 -17.74 8.54 -11.04
C HIS A 122 -16.95 7.24 -10.86
N SER A 123 -16.91 6.38 -11.86
CA SER A 123 -16.32 5.03 -11.77
C SER A 123 -14.91 4.99 -11.21
N GLN A 124 -14.01 5.85 -11.69
CA GLN A 124 -12.64 5.91 -11.21
C GLN A 124 -12.54 6.34 -9.74
N LYS A 125 -13.36 7.29 -9.30
CA LYS A 125 -13.40 7.74 -7.90
C LYS A 125 -13.99 6.65 -6.98
N LEU A 126 -15.00 5.92 -7.46
CA LEU A 126 -15.54 4.75 -6.77
C LEU A 126 -14.45 3.69 -6.55
N PHE A 127 -13.70 3.37 -7.61
CA PHE A 127 -12.58 2.44 -7.52
C PHE A 127 -11.52 2.91 -6.51
N ASN A 128 -11.16 4.20 -6.53
CA ASN A 128 -10.20 4.75 -5.58
C ASN A 128 -10.67 4.57 -4.13
N TYR A 129 -11.93 4.82 -3.84
CA TYR A 129 -12.51 4.60 -2.51
C TYR A 129 -12.53 3.12 -2.15
N TYR A 130 -12.85 2.25 -3.11
CA TYR A 130 -12.82 0.80 -2.91
C TYR A 130 -11.43 0.31 -2.49
N ILE A 131 -10.38 0.73 -3.19
CA ILE A 131 -9.00 0.35 -2.88
C ILE A 131 -8.57 0.89 -1.51
N GLN A 132 -8.85 2.16 -1.21
CA GLN A 132 -8.50 2.76 0.07
C GLN A 132 -9.23 2.11 1.26
N ALA A 133 -10.49 1.74 1.09
CA ALA A 133 -11.25 1.04 2.13
C ALA A 133 -10.70 -0.37 2.36
N THR A 134 -10.35 -1.10 1.28
CA THR A 134 -9.73 -2.44 1.35
C THR A 134 -8.36 -2.38 2.03
N GLU A 135 -7.54 -1.38 1.68
CA GLU A 135 -6.26 -1.11 2.35
C GLU A 135 -6.44 -0.88 3.85
N THR A 136 -7.32 0.05 4.20
CA THR A 136 -7.58 0.43 5.59
C THR A 136 -8.06 -0.78 6.41
N GLU A 137 -9.01 -1.54 5.90
CA GLU A 137 -9.51 -2.74 6.60
C GLU A 137 -8.40 -3.78 6.80
N THR A 138 -7.62 -4.05 5.76
CA THR A 138 -6.51 -5.01 5.82
C THR A 138 -5.48 -4.59 6.86
N ASN A 139 -5.09 -3.32 6.86
CA ASN A 139 -4.06 -2.81 7.76
C ASN A 139 -4.56 -2.68 9.22
N ILE A 140 -5.83 -2.34 9.44
CA ILE A 140 -6.44 -2.36 10.79
C ILE A 140 -6.43 -3.78 11.38
N ARG A 141 -6.76 -4.80 10.59
CA ARG A 141 -6.68 -6.20 11.03
C ARG A 141 -5.26 -6.58 11.43
N LYS A 142 -4.26 -6.18 10.64
CA LYS A 142 -2.84 -6.41 10.96
C LYS A 142 -2.39 -5.63 12.20
N MET A 143 -2.80 -4.38 12.35
CA MET A 143 -2.51 -3.59 13.56
C MET A 143 -3.04 -4.29 14.82
N LYS A 144 -4.23 -4.89 14.76
CA LYS A 144 -4.77 -5.64 15.89
C LYS A 144 -3.89 -6.84 16.25
N ILE A 145 -3.47 -7.63 15.25
CA ILE A 145 -2.57 -8.79 15.46
C ILE A 145 -1.23 -8.32 16.05
N ILE A 146 -0.67 -7.23 15.51
CA ILE A 146 0.58 -6.62 15.99
C ILE A 146 0.44 -6.15 17.44
N GLN A 147 -0.64 -5.43 17.77
CA GLN A 147 -0.88 -4.95 19.13
C GLN A 147 -1.04 -6.12 20.09
N ASP A 148 -1.76 -7.19 19.71
CA ASP A 148 -1.91 -8.38 20.56
C ASP A 148 -0.55 -9.07 20.80
N TYR A 149 0.29 -9.17 19.78
CA TYR A 149 1.64 -9.71 19.89
C TYR A 149 2.56 -8.85 20.80
N LEU A 150 2.43 -7.54 20.71
CA LEU A 150 3.28 -6.60 21.47
C LEU A 150 2.84 -6.38 22.91
N LYS A 151 1.71 -6.90 23.39
CA LYS A 151 1.17 -6.68 24.76
C LYS A 151 2.17 -6.97 25.89
N THR A 152 3.08 -7.93 25.67
CA THR A 152 4.08 -8.36 26.66
C THR A 152 5.49 -7.89 26.31
N LYS A 153 5.63 -6.98 25.37
CA LYS A 153 6.91 -6.46 24.86
C LYS A 153 7.11 -5.00 25.26
N GLN A 154 8.37 -4.55 25.23
CA GLN A 154 8.71 -3.13 25.36
C GLN A 154 8.55 -2.39 24.00
N THR A 155 8.77 -3.09 22.89
CA THR A 155 8.56 -2.60 21.53
C THR A 155 7.11 -2.18 21.33
N ARG A 156 6.88 -1.06 20.66
CA ARG A 156 5.55 -0.47 20.43
C ARG A 156 5.34 -0.13 18.97
N LEU A 157 4.12 -0.28 18.46
CA LEU A 157 3.68 0.34 17.22
C LEU A 157 3.35 1.81 17.53
N VAL A 158 4.11 2.75 16.97
CA VAL A 158 3.95 4.19 17.28
C VAL A 158 3.32 5.00 16.17
N LEU A 159 3.48 4.58 14.90
CA LEU A 159 2.86 5.25 13.76
C LEU A 159 2.39 4.23 12.72
N TYR A 160 1.26 4.55 12.11
CA TYR A 160 0.78 3.94 10.89
C TYR A 160 0.49 5.06 9.89
N ILE A 161 1.22 5.08 8.78
CA ILE A 161 1.13 6.14 7.77
C ILE A 161 1.02 5.49 6.40
N TYR A 162 -0.16 5.57 5.79
CA TYR A 162 -0.46 4.94 4.50
C TYR A 162 -0.23 3.42 4.54
N ASP A 163 0.84 2.96 3.91
CA ASP A 163 1.27 1.57 3.78
C ASP A 163 2.48 1.22 4.67
N ALA A 164 2.90 2.13 5.55
CA ALA A 164 4.05 1.95 6.43
C ALA A 164 3.65 1.85 7.91
N PHE A 165 4.33 0.96 8.63
CA PHE A 165 4.23 0.76 10.08
C PHE A 165 5.55 1.14 10.74
N VAL A 166 5.53 2.05 11.71
CA VAL A 166 6.73 2.48 12.45
C VAL A 166 6.66 1.95 13.87
N PHE A 167 7.70 1.24 14.25
CA PHE A 167 7.86 0.65 15.57
C PHE A 167 8.97 1.37 16.33
N ASP A 168 8.70 1.68 17.59
CA ASP A 168 9.70 2.05 18.60
C ASP A 168 10.19 0.75 19.25
N VAL A 169 11.41 0.34 18.90
CA VAL A 169 11.93 -1.01 19.15
C VAL A 169 12.87 -1.01 20.36
N SER A 170 12.60 -1.92 21.30
CA SER A 170 13.53 -2.24 22.38
C SER A 170 14.40 -3.44 22.04
N LYS A 171 15.72 -3.29 22.23
CA LYS A 171 16.68 -4.39 22.11
C LYS A 171 16.42 -5.51 23.11
N SER A 172 15.80 -5.20 24.26
CA SER A 172 15.47 -6.20 25.27
C SER A 172 14.49 -7.27 24.77
N ASP A 173 13.63 -6.93 23.78
CA ASP A 173 12.70 -7.88 23.18
C ASP A 173 13.36 -8.86 22.20
N GLY A 174 14.61 -8.61 21.82
CA GLY A 174 15.41 -9.46 20.95
C GLY A 174 15.03 -9.38 19.47
N LYS A 175 15.94 -9.91 18.63
CA LYS A 175 15.77 -9.92 17.17
C LYS A 175 14.53 -10.68 16.70
N GLN A 176 14.10 -11.69 17.46
CA GLN A 176 12.94 -12.51 17.11
C GLN A 176 11.66 -11.66 17.02
N THR A 177 11.53 -10.61 17.83
CA THR A 177 10.38 -9.70 17.78
C THR A 177 10.26 -9.01 16.42
N LEU A 178 11.36 -8.54 15.83
CA LEU A 178 11.33 -7.95 14.50
C LEU A 178 10.99 -8.97 13.40
N ILE A 179 11.49 -10.20 13.51
CA ILE A 179 11.19 -11.29 12.58
C ILE A 179 9.68 -11.61 12.61
N GLU A 180 9.08 -11.70 13.78
CA GLU A 180 7.64 -11.95 13.92
C GLU A 180 6.79 -10.79 13.40
N LEU A 181 7.15 -9.54 13.71
CA LEU A 181 6.46 -8.36 13.17
C LEU A 181 6.54 -8.32 11.64
N GLN A 182 7.72 -8.61 11.08
CA GLN A 182 7.88 -8.71 9.64
C GLN A 182 7.06 -9.86 9.06
N SER A 183 6.99 -11.00 9.70
CA SER A 183 6.17 -12.15 9.26
C SER A 183 4.68 -11.82 9.25
N ILE A 184 4.17 -11.12 10.29
CA ILE A 184 2.78 -10.67 10.35
C ILE A 184 2.44 -9.75 9.18
N LEU A 185 3.34 -8.83 8.83
CA LEU A 185 3.11 -7.90 7.72
C LEU A 185 3.32 -8.56 6.35
N ASN A 186 4.32 -9.43 6.23
CA ASN A 186 4.78 -10.03 4.97
C ASN A 186 3.97 -11.27 4.55
N ASP A 187 2.81 -11.53 5.17
CA ASP A 187 2.00 -12.71 4.92
C ASP A 187 1.50 -12.80 3.47
N LYS A 188 1.22 -11.65 2.86
CA LYS A 188 0.67 -11.55 1.50
C LYS A 188 1.55 -10.71 0.57
N PHE A 189 2.07 -9.60 1.05
CA PHE A 189 2.86 -8.66 0.25
C PHE A 189 4.18 -8.37 0.94
N PRO A 190 5.30 -8.27 0.18
CA PRO A 190 6.61 -8.05 0.75
C PRO A 190 6.71 -6.66 1.40
N VAL A 191 7.37 -6.61 2.57
CA VAL A 191 7.72 -5.38 3.26
C VAL A 191 9.22 -5.13 3.22
N LYS A 192 9.59 -3.86 3.12
CA LYS A 192 10.96 -3.36 3.25
C LYS A 192 11.15 -2.80 4.65
N LEU A 193 12.31 -3.05 5.24
CA LEU A 193 12.68 -2.52 6.53
C LEU A 193 13.67 -1.38 6.38
N LYS A 194 13.46 -0.33 7.19
CA LYS A 194 14.43 0.72 7.44
C LYS A 194 14.59 0.87 8.94
N ILE A 195 15.81 1.21 9.37
CA ILE A 195 16.16 1.38 10.78
C ILE A 195 16.76 2.77 10.94
N GLY A 196 16.35 3.48 11.99
CA GLY A 196 16.83 4.83 12.26
C GLY A 196 16.86 5.13 13.75
N THR A 197 17.79 5.99 14.17
CA THR A 197 17.88 6.51 15.54
C THR A 197 16.91 7.64 15.82
N HIS A 198 16.30 8.21 14.79
CA HIS A 198 15.22 9.20 14.82
C HIS A 198 14.36 9.03 13.56
N TYR A 199 13.16 9.62 13.54
CA TYR A 199 12.21 9.41 12.43
C TYR A 199 12.72 9.92 11.08
N GLY A 200 13.50 11.00 11.05
CA GLY A 200 14.13 11.52 9.83
C GLY A 200 15.18 10.60 9.23
N ALA A 201 15.77 9.69 10.03
CA ALA A 201 16.77 8.72 9.56
C ALA A 201 16.15 7.51 8.83
N LEU A 202 14.83 7.39 8.77
CA LEU A 202 14.10 6.34 8.07
C LEU A 202 13.96 6.58 6.55
N ASN A 203 14.70 7.53 5.97
CA ASN A 203 14.63 7.90 4.56
C ASN A 203 15.33 6.91 3.62
#